data_83f7c219a0b240aebb5431c498913627
#
_entry.id   83f7c219a0b240aebb5431c498913627
#
_cell.length_a   1.000
_cell.length_b   1.000
_cell.length_c   1.000
_cell.angle_alpha   90.00
_cell.angle_beta   90.00
_cell.angle_gamma   90.00
#
_symmetry.space_group_name_H-M   'P 1'
#
loop_
_entity.id
_entity.type
_entity.pdbx_description
1 polymer ?
#
loop_
_entity_poly.entity_id
_entity_poly.type
_entity_poly.pdbx_seq_one_letter_code
_entity_poly.pdbx_strand_id
1 'polypeptide(L)'
;AISALYFHGNDEQKEKFLPKLVSGEWTGTMNLSEPQSGSDLGTITTKAEPQDDGTFKITGTKVWITFGEHDMTENIVHLVLAKTPGSPEGTKGISMFIVPKIYVNDDGSLGENNNVNCISIEEKLGIHASPTCVMEYDGSTGYLVGEENRGLTYMFTMMNEARVWVGGQGLACASGALQGAAQYARDRVQGRPVGMSKEDAKNSTIIDHADVRRMLMTIKAYTDAMRYLMYDNQLMLDLEYSAEDEELQAFGEERCGILTPITKAWVSDL
;
A
#
# COMPACT_ATOMS: atom_id res chain seq x y z
N ALA A 1 -8.26 2.69 0.70
CA ALA A 1 -9.56 3.21 0.21
C ALA A 1 -10.39 3.82 1.35
N ILE A 2 -10.52 3.13 2.49
CA ILE A 2 -11.36 3.57 3.62
C ILE A 2 -10.99 4.99 4.07
N SER A 3 -9.74 5.25 4.43
CA SER A 3 -9.28 6.56 4.91
C SER A 3 -9.51 7.68 3.89
N ALA A 4 -9.20 7.43 2.62
CA ALA A 4 -9.42 8.42 1.57
C ALA A 4 -10.90 8.79 1.42
N LEU A 5 -11.81 7.81 1.47
CA LEU A 5 -13.25 8.05 1.42
C LEU A 5 -13.78 8.70 2.70
N TYR A 6 -13.27 8.27 3.86
CA TYR A 6 -13.69 8.82 5.15
C TYR A 6 -13.38 10.32 5.25
N PHE A 7 -12.19 10.75 4.85
CA PHE A 7 -11.78 12.15 4.95
C PHE A 7 -12.25 13.03 3.79
N HIS A 8 -12.40 12.48 2.58
CA HIS A 8 -12.60 13.26 1.36
C HIS A 8 -13.87 12.95 0.59
N GLY A 9 -14.55 11.82 0.87
CA GLY A 9 -15.83 11.47 0.27
C GLY A 9 -16.95 12.37 0.81
N ASN A 10 -17.99 12.62 0.00
CA ASN A 10 -19.22 13.22 0.47
C ASN A 10 -20.09 12.23 1.27
N ASP A 11 -21.16 12.68 1.89
CA ASP A 11 -21.98 11.85 2.77
C ASP A 11 -22.62 10.66 2.03
N GLU A 12 -23.08 10.86 0.80
CA GLU A 12 -23.65 9.81 -0.04
C GLU A 12 -22.60 8.73 -0.38
N GLN A 13 -21.40 9.13 -0.75
CA GLN A 13 -20.29 8.20 -1.02
C GLN A 13 -19.88 7.42 0.23
N LYS A 14 -19.84 8.08 1.39
CA LYS A 14 -19.54 7.42 2.66
C LYS A 14 -20.62 6.41 3.02
N GLU A 15 -21.88 6.78 2.93
CA GLU A 15 -23.00 5.88 3.22
C GLU A 15 -23.02 4.66 2.28
N LYS A 16 -22.77 4.88 0.99
CA LYS A 16 -22.82 3.85 -0.06
C LYS A 16 -21.65 2.87 -0.01
N PHE A 17 -20.42 3.33 0.25
CA PHE A 17 -19.21 2.52 0.09
C PHE A 17 -18.52 2.13 1.40
N LEU A 18 -18.47 3.01 2.43
CA LEU A 18 -17.70 2.74 3.63
C LEU A 18 -18.17 1.52 4.44
N PRO A 19 -19.47 1.29 4.68
CA PRO A 19 -19.90 0.15 5.49
C PRO A 19 -19.39 -1.18 4.95
N LYS A 20 -19.47 -1.38 3.63
CA LYS A 20 -19.02 -2.60 2.96
C LYS A 20 -17.50 -2.75 2.90
N LEU A 21 -16.78 -1.63 2.77
CA LEU A 21 -15.31 -1.62 2.84
C LEU A 21 -14.80 -1.91 4.26
N VAL A 22 -15.45 -1.37 5.28
CA VAL A 22 -15.08 -1.57 6.69
C VAL A 22 -15.39 -2.98 7.15
N SER A 23 -16.52 -3.55 6.73
CA SER A 23 -16.88 -4.95 7.05
C SER A 23 -16.02 -5.97 6.31
N GLY A 24 -15.32 -5.56 5.23
CA GLY A 24 -14.56 -6.44 4.35
C GLY A 24 -15.42 -7.22 3.33
N GLU A 25 -16.71 -6.91 3.21
CA GLU A 25 -17.55 -7.47 2.16
C GLU A 25 -17.12 -6.98 0.77
N TRP A 26 -16.55 -5.79 0.70
CA TRP A 26 -15.90 -5.25 -0.49
C TRP A 26 -14.45 -4.90 -0.19
N THR A 27 -13.60 -4.96 -1.22
CA THR A 27 -12.20 -4.51 -1.14
C THR A 27 -12.02 -3.18 -1.86
N GLY A 28 -10.91 -2.50 -1.57
CA GLY A 28 -10.58 -1.25 -2.22
C GLY A 28 -9.14 -1.22 -2.71
N THR A 29 -8.90 -0.55 -3.84
CA THR A 29 -7.59 -0.45 -4.49
C THR A 29 -7.17 0.99 -4.76
N MET A 30 -5.86 1.18 -4.98
CA MET A 30 -5.24 2.44 -5.43
C MET A 30 -4.82 2.31 -6.89
N ASN A 31 -5.31 3.18 -7.77
CA ASN A 31 -5.04 3.13 -9.20
C ASN A 31 -4.40 4.43 -9.68
N LEU A 32 -3.06 4.49 -9.62
CA LEU A 32 -2.27 5.67 -9.96
C LEU A 32 -1.51 5.49 -11.28
N SER A 33 -0.57 4.52 -11.27
CA SER A 33 0.42 4.34 -12.34
C SER A 33 -0.19 3.87 -13.64
N GLU A 34 0.40 4.34 -14.73
CA GLU A 34 0.10 3.92 -16.10
C GLU A 34 1.38 3.42 -16.76
N PRO A 35 1.32 2.72 -17.90
CA PRO A 35 2.53 2.18 -18.54
C PRO A 35 3.63 3.23 -18.79
N GLN A 36 3.26 4.47 -19.10
CA GLN A 36 4.17 5.58 -19.35
C GLN A 36 4.38 6.50 -18.14
N SER A 37 3.64 6.29 -17.03
CA SER A 37 3.54 7.24 -15.92
C SER A 37 3.52 6.52 -14.58
N GLY A 38 4.62 6.57 -13.85
CA GLY A 38 4.75 5.98 -12.52
C GLY A 38 5.37 6.97 -11.54
N SER A 39 6.67 7.24 -11.64
CA SER A 39 7.34 8.23 -10.80
C SER A 39 6.89 9.66 -11.09
N ASP A 40 6.57 9.96 -12.35
CA ASP A 40 5.95 11.22 -12.77
C ASP A 40 4.49 10.99 -13.14
N LEU A 41 3.59 11.20 -12.19
CA LEU A 41 2.15 11.10 -12.41
C LEU A 41 1.58 12.28 -13.21
N GLY A 42 2.34 13.33 -13.44
CA GLY A 42 1.92 14.46 -14.29
C GLY A 42 1.60 14.07 -15.72
N THR A 43 2.11 12.92 -16.16
CA THR A 43 1.97 12.38 -17.52
C THR A 43 0.85 11.34 -17.68
N ILE A 44 -0.01 11.14 -16.68
CA ILE A 44 -1.15 10.22 -16.81
C ILE A 44 -2.09 10.66 -17.95
N THR A 45 -2.64 9.68 -18.64
CA THR A 45 -3.52 9.86 -19.79
C THR A 45 -4.95 9.36 -19.57
N THR A 46 -5.21 8.66 -18.47
CA THR A 46 -6.57 8.25 -18.08
C THR A 46 -7.48 9.47 -18.01
N LYS A 47 -8.61 9.39 -18.73
CA LYS A 47 -9.58 10.48 -18.85
C LYS A 47 -10.80 10.21 -17.98
N ALA A 48 -11.40 11.29 -17.49
CA ALA A 48 -12.69 11.31 -16.82
C ALA A 48 -13.59 12.30 -17.54
N GLU A 49 -14.52 11.82 -18.35
CA GLU A 49 -15.43 12.65 -19.14
C GLU A 49 -16.74 12.85 -18.36
N PRO A 50 -17.12 14.10 -18.02
CA PRO A 50 -18.34 14.37 -17.25
C PRO A 50 -19.60 13.96 -18.03
N GLN A 51 -20.61 13.48 -17.31
CA GLN A 51 -21.91 13.09 -17.83
C GLN A 51 -23.00 14.01 -17.28
N ASP A 52 -24.16 14.03 -17.96
CA ASP A 52 -25.30 14.89 -17.59
C ASP A 52 -25.91 14.55 -16.22
N ASP A 53 -25.68 13.32 -15.73
CA ASP A 53 -26.15 12.83 -14.43
C ASP A 53 -25.18 13.11 -13.26
N GLY A 54 -24.10 13.84 -13.52
CA GLY A 54 -23.07 14.15 -12.51
C GLY A 54 -22.05 13.05 -12.30
N THR A 55 -22.13 11.93 -13.00
CA THR A 55 -21.09 10.90 -13.04
C THR A 55 -20.01 11.23 -14.07
N PHE A 56 -18.98 10.39 -14.14
CA PHE A 56 -17.91 10.50 -15.13
C PHE A 56 -17.68 9.18 -15.85
N LYS A 57 -17.36 9.22 -17.12
CA LYS A 57 -16.86 8.08 -17.86
C LYS A 57 -15.33 8.03 -17.80
N ILE A 58 -14.83 6.98 -17.15
CA ILE A 58 -13.38 6.76 -16.96
C ILE A 58 -12.87 5.86 -18.07
N THR A 59 -11.83 6.32 -18.79
CA THR A 59 -11.21 5.55 -19.87
C THR A 59 -9.69 5.62 -19.75
N GLY A 60 -9.03 4.47 -19.67
CA GLY A 60 -7.59 4.35 -19.58
C GLY A 60 -7.12 3.04 -18.97
N THR A 61 -5.79 2.88 -18.86
CA THR A 61 -5.17 1.66 -18.33
C THR A 61 -4.28 2.00 -17.13
N LYS A 62 -4.46 1.27 -16.05
CA LYS A 62 -3.65 1.36 -14.84
C LYS A 62 -2.83 0.09 -14.64
N VAL A 63 -1.57 0.25 -14.24
CA VAL A 63 -0.63 -0.86 -14.06
C VAL A 63 -0.21 -1.01 -12.60
N TRP A 64 0.22 -2.21 -12.24
CA TRP A 64 0.71 -2.59 -10.91
C TRP A 64 -0.33 -2.40 -9.81
N ILE A 65 -1.58 -2.68 -10.13
CA ILE A 65 -2.67 -2.53 -9.16
C ILE A 65 -2.70 -3.75 -8.25
N THR A 66 -2.29 -3.55 -7.02
CA THR A 66 -2.31 -4.58 -5.98
C THR A 66 -3.73 -5.01 -5.70
N PHE A 67 -3.99 -6.31 -5.81
CA PHE A 67 -5.29 -6.93 -5.55
C PHE A 67 -6.41 -6.31 -6.40
N GLY A 68 -6.07 -5.93 -7.65
CA GLY A 68 -6.97 -5.25 -8.57
C GLY A 68 -8.12 -6.11 -9.07
N GLU A 69 -7.95 -7.44 -9.11
CA GLU A 69 -8.97 -8.40 -9.50
C GLU A 69 -8.87 -9.67 -8.66
N HIS A 70 -9.99 -10.13 -8.15
CA HIS A 70 -10.15 -11.39 -7.42
C HIS A 70 -11.65 -11.72 -7.26
N ASP A 71 -11.95 -12.93 -6.78
CA ASP A 71 -13.28 -13.45 -6.52
C ASP A 71 -13.58 -13.66 -5.01
N MET A 72 -12.78 -13.05 -4.13
CA MET A 72 -12.89 -13.23 -2.67
C MET A 72 -13.93 -12.30 -2.03
N THR A 73 -14.35 -11.27 -2.74
CA THR A 73 -15.36 -10.31 -2.28
C THR A 73 -16.39 -10.06 -3.37
N GLU A 74 -17.58 -9.59 -2.98
CA GLU A 74 -18.67 -9.32 -3.91
C GLU A 74 -18.37 -8.18 -4.87
N ASN A 75 -17.56 -7.20 -4.45
CA ASN A 75 -17.19 -6.04 -5.26
C ASN A 75 -15.79 -5.53 -4.92
N ILE A 76 -15.18 -4.81 -5.85
CA ILE A 76 -13.91 -4.11 -5.67
C ILE A 76 -14.13 -2.63 -6.00
N VAL A 77 -13.79 -1.75 -5.06
CA VAL A 77 -13.91 -0.31 -5.22
C VAL A 77 -12.55 0.28 -5.57
N HIS A 78 -12.40 0.69 -6.83
CA HIS A 78 -11.14 1.28 -7.31
C HIS A 78 -11.14 2.78 -7.08
N LEU A 79 -10.12 3.32 -6.40
CA LEU A 79 -9.84 4.75 -6.37
C LEU A 79 -8.87 5.09 -7.50
N VAL A 80 -9.37 5.77 -8.52
CA VAL A 80 -8.68 5.97 -9.79
C VAL A 80 -8.29 7.43 -9.96
N LEU A 81 -7.02 7.69 -10.27
CA LEU A 81 -6.55 9.01 -10.69
C LEU A 81 -6.76 9.19 -12.20
N ALA A 82 -7.44 10.27 -12.55
CA ALA A 82 -7.72 10.64 -13.94
C ALA A 82 -7.74 12.16 -14.14
N LYS A 83 -7.74 12.60 -15.39
CA LYS A 83 -7.83 14.02 -15.76
C LYS A 83 -9.17 14.31 -16.42
N THR A 84 -9.79 15.42 -16.00
CA THR A 84 -11.00 15.97 -16.63
C THR A 84 -10.65 16.86 -17.82
N PRO A 85 -11.55 17.07 -18.79
CA PRO A 85 -11.33 17.99 -19.91
C PRO A 85 -11.01 19.41 -19.43
N GLY A 86 -9.95 19.99 -19.96
CA GLY A 86 -9.53 21.36 -19.59
C GLY A 86 -8.81 21.48 -18.24
N SER A 87 -8.54 20.37 -17.56
CA SER A 87 -7.74 20.37 -16.33
C SER A 87 -6.31 20.91 -16.57
N PRO A 88 -5.67 21.51 -15.55
CA PRO A 88 -4.29 21.97 -15.64
C PRO A 88 -3.32 20.86 -16.05
N GLU A 89 -2.21 21.21 -16.67
CA GLU A 89 -1.14 20.26 -16.99
C GLU A 89 -0.42 19.77 -15.72
N GLY A 90 0.23 18.62 -15.84
CA GLY A 90 1.01 18.02 -14.76
C GLY A 90 0.14 17.44 -13.65
N THR A 91 0.69 17.39 -12.46
CA THR A 91 0.03 16.80 -11.27
C THR A 91 -1.13 17.63 -10.72
N LYS A 92 -1.15 18.92 -11.03
CA LYS A 92 -2.21 19.83 -10.57
C LYS A 92 -3.55 19.64 -11.28
N GLY A 93 -3.59 18.88 -12.38
CA GLY A 93 -4.83 18.56 -13.11
C GLY A 93 -5.40 17.18 -12.79
N ILE A 94 -4.89 16.51 -11.76
CA ILE A 94 -5.31 15.15 -11.41
C ILE A 94 -6.46 15.19 -10.42
N SER A 95 -7.55 14.50 -10.76
CA SER A 95 -8.71 14.27 -9.91
C SER A 95 -8.79 12.80 -9.48
N MET A 96 -9.52 12.50 -8.41
CA MET A 96 -9.71 11.14 -7.89
C MET A 96 -11.17 10.71 -8.04
N PHE A 97 -11.38 9.47 -8.48
CA PHE A 97 -12.71 8.93 -8.73
C PHE A 97 -12.89 7.58 -8.04
N ILE A 98 -14.07 7.34 -7.48
CA ILE A 98 -14.55 6.02 -7.10
C ILE A 98 -15.04 5.34 -8.36
N VAL A 99 -14.51 4.16 -8.69
CA VAL A 99 -14.93 3.33 -9.81
C VAL A 99 -15.15 1.91 -9.29
N PRO A 100 -16.37 1.53 -8.95
CA PRO A 100 -16.64 0.16 -8.50
C PRO A 100 -16.53 -0.80 -9.71
N LYS A 101 -16.03 -2.02 -9.48
CA LYS A 101 -15.98 -3.08 -10.49
C LYS A 101 -17.39 -3.48 -10.94
N ILE A 102 -18.28 -3.62 -9.98
CA ILE A 102 -19.71 -3.89 -10.19
C ILE A 102 -20.49 -2.65 -9.80
N TYR A 103 -21.42 -2.26 -10.64
CA TYR A 103 -22.26 -1.10 -10.38
C TYR A 103 -22.99 -1.24 -9.04
N VAL A 104 -23.08 -0.15 -8.31
CA VAL A 104 -23.82 -0.11 -7.04
C VAL A 104 -25.06 0.76 -7.24
N ASN A 105 -26.23 0.15 -7.17
CA ASN A 105 -27.52 0.83 -7.29
C ASN A 105 -27.77 1.77 -6.09
N ASP A 106 -28.76 2.63 -6.17
CA ASP A 106 -29.08 3.59 -5.10
C ASP A 106 -29.57 2.91 -3.81
N ASP A 107 -30.13 1.71 -3.93
CA ASP A 107 -30.53 0.88 -2.78
C ASP A 107 -29.37 0.06 -2.18
N GLY A 108 -28.14 0.22 -2.70
CA GLY A 108 -26.94 -0.49 -2.28
C GLY A 108 -26.79 -1.91 -2.86
N SER A 109 -27.73 -2.38 -3.66
CA SER A 109 -27.61 -3.67 -4.36
C SER A 109 -26.60 -3.60 -5.49
N LEU A 110 -26.03 -4.77 -5.84
CA LEU A 110 -25.09 -4.89 -6.97
C LEU A 110 -25.85 -4.98 -8.29
N GLY A 111 -25.40 -4.21 -9.26
CA GLY A 111 -25.90 -4.18 -10.63
C GLY A 111 -25.02 -5.00 -11.59
N GLU A 112 -24.82 -4.48 -12.78
CA GLU A 112 -24.00 -5.09 -13.83
C GLU A 112 -22.50 -4.72 -13.66
N ASN A 113 -21.65 -5.41 -14.41
CA ASN A 113 -20.22 -5.07 -14.49
C ASN A 113 -20.05 -3.64 -15.04
N ASN A 114 -19.18 -2.87 -14.40
CA ASN A 114 -18.94 -1.46 -14.73
C ASN A 114 -17.83 -1.28 -15.81
N ASN A 115 -17.61 -2.24 -16.69
CA ASN A 115 -16.54 -2.23 -17.71
C ASN A 115 -15.15 -1.97 -17.11
N VAL A 116 -14.90 -2.53 -15.93
CA VAL A 116 -13.59 -2.59 -15.30
C VAL A 116 -13.03 -3.98 -15.54
N ASN A 117 -11.93 -4.05 -16.29
CA ASN A 117 -11.37 -5.32 -16.75
C ASN A 117 -9.93 -5.49 -16.27
N CYS A 118 -9.61 -6.67 -15.74
CA CYS A 118 -8.21 -7.09 -15.55
C CYS A 118 -7.70 -7.71 -16.85
N ILE A 119 -6.78 -7.03 -17.53
CA ILE A 119 -6.25 -7.49 -18.82
C ILE A 119 -4.98 -8.33 -18.70
N SER A 120 -4.27 -8.22 -17.59
CA SER A 120 -3.14 -9.10 -17.25
C SER A 120 -2.80 -9.06 -15.77
N ILE A 121 -2.03 -10.07 -15.33
CA ILE A 121 -1.47 -10.17 -13.98
C ILE A 121 0.05 -10.23 -14.12
N GLU A 122 0.76 -9.49 -13.27
CA GLU A 122 2.22 -9.45 -13.25
C GLU A 122 2.83 -10.73 -12.68
N GLU A 123 3.88 -11.23 -13.32
CA GLU A 123 4.75 -12.26 -12.75
C GLU A 123 5.76 -11.61 -11.80
N LYS A 124 5.80 -12.09 -10.53
CA LYS A 124 6.58 -11.47 -9.47
C LYS A 124 7.55 -12.46 -8.83
N LEU A 125 8.58 -11.94 -8.13
CA LEU A 125 9.52 -12.75 -7.35
C LEU A 125 8.89 -13.38 -6.10
N GLY A 126 7.84 -12.78 -5.56
CA GLY A 126 7.14 -13.23 -4.36
C GLY A 126 5.75 -12.64 -4.26
N ILE A 127 5.05 -12.93 -3.15
CA ILE A 127 3.67 -12.48 -2.87
C ILE A 127 2.73 -12.89 -4.02
N HIS A 128 2.87 -14.13 -4.51
CA HIS A 128 2.12 -14.62 -5.66
C HIS A 128 0.61 -14.72 -5.41
N ALA A 129 0.20 -14.95 -4.15
CA ALA A 129 -1.21 -15.05 -3.78
C ALA A 129 -1.96 -13.70 -3.82
N SER A 130 -1.26 -12.57 -3.85
CA SER A 130 -1.85 -11.25 -4.07
C SER A 130 -1.61 -10.84 -5.52
N PRO A 131 -2.61 -10.88 -6.41
CA PRO A 131 -2.41 -10.53 -7.81
C PRO A 131 -2.06 -9.04 -7.95
N THR A 132 -1.08 -8.75 -8.80
CA THR A 132 -0.74 -7.39 -9.21
C THR A 132 -1.23 -7.22 -10.64
N CYS A 133 -2.26 -6.42 -10.82
CA CYS A 133 -3.08 -6.39 -12.03
C CYS A 133 -2.75 -5.20 -12.93
N VAL A 134 -2.97 -5.40 -14.23
CA VAL A 134 -3.17 -4.33 -15.20
C VAL A 134 -4.67 -4.17 -15.40
N MET A 135 -5.20 -3.01 -15.02
CA MET A 135 -6.63 -2.72 -15.05
C MET A 135 -6.96 -1.79 -16.21
N GLU A 136 -7.94 -2.18 -17.01
CA GLU A 136 -8.52 -1.37 -18.07
C GLU A 136 -9.88 -0.83 -17.64
N TYR A 137 -10.08 0.45 -17.89
CA TYR A 137 -11.35 1.16 -17.71
C TYR A 137 -11.85 1.54 -19.11
N ASP A 138 -12.97 0.95 -19.53
CA ASP A 138 -13.53 1.16 -20.88
C ASP A 138 -14.87 1.91 -20.77
N GLY A 139 -14.81 3.21 -20.53
CA GLY A 139 -15.98 4.04 -20.27
C GLY A 139 -16.68 3.68 -18.97
N SER A 140 -15.92 3.21 -17.97
CA SER A 140 -16.42 2.83 -16.67
C SER A 140 -17.03 4.04 -15.94
N THR A 141 -18.15 3.86 -15.27
CA THR A 141 -18.76 4.94 -14.50
C THR A 141 -17.99 5.19 -13.22
N GLY A 142 -17.61 6.45 -13.01
CA GLY A 142 -16.88 6.92 -11.85
C GLY A 142 -17.56 8.10 -11.16
N TYR A 143 -17.29 8.24 -9.87
CA TYR A 143 -17.83 9.31 -9.02
C TYR A 143 -16.66 10.14 -8.50
N LEU A 144 -16.68 11.47 -8.72
CA LEU A 144 -15.63 12.37 -8.26
C LEU A 144 -15.58 12.38 -6.73
N VAL A 145 -14.39 12.24 -6.17
CA VAL A 145 -14.13 12.37 -4.72
C VAL A 145 -13.60 13.77 -4.43
N GLY A 146 -14.32 14.50 -3.57
CA GLY A 146 -13.95 15.86 -3.20
C GLY A 146 -14.01 16.83 -4.38
N GLU A 147 -12.97 17.64 -4.54
CA GLU A 147 -12.86 18.67 -5.58
C GLU A 147 -12.04 18.20 -6.77
N GLU A 148 -12.38 18.66 -7.98
CA GLU A 148 -11.52 18.45 -9.15
C GLU A 148 -10.12 19.04 -8.94
N ASN A 149 -9.13 18.40 -9.56
CA ASN A 149 -7.73 18.83 -9.54
C ASN A 149 -7.04 18.72 -8.16
N ARG A 150 -7.65 18.03 -7.21
CA ARG A 150 -7.08 17.74 -5.88
C ARG A 150 -6.87 16.24 -5.63
N GLY A 151 -7.09 15.40 -6.62
CA GLY A 151 -7.08 13.95 -6.47
C GLY A 151 -5.78 13.38 -5.96
N LEU A 152 -4.64 13.96 -6.32
CA LEU A 152 -3.35 13.50 -5.82
C LEU A 152 -3.20 13.75 -4.31
N THR A 153 -3.65 14.88 -3.80
CA THR A 153 -3.68 15.18 -2.36
C THR A 153 -4.53 14.16 -1.60
N TYR A 154 -5.72 13.83 -2.11
CA TYR A 154 -6.61 12.86 -1.50
C TYR A 154 -6.06 11.43 -1.54
N MET A 155 -5.37 11.07 -2.63
CA MET A 155 -4.71 9.79 -2.78
C MET A 155 -3.55 9.63 -1.78
N PHE A 156 -2.83 10.72 -1.45
CA PHE A 156 -1.74 10.68 -0.48
C PHE A 156 -2.19 10.31 0.93
N THR A 157 -3.41 10.62 1.34
CA THR A 157 -3.98 10.14 2.61
C THR A 157 -3.86 8.63 2.74
N MET A 158 -4.23 7.90 1.69
CA MET A 158 -4.13 6.44 1.65
C MET A 158 -2.69 5.94 1.41
N MET A 159 -1.93 6.65 0.57
CA MET A 159 -0.56 6.26 0.24
C MET A 159 0.39 6.35 1.45
N ASN A 160 0.23 7.34 2.30
CA ASN A 160 1.08 7.50 3.48
C ASN A 160 0.88 6.33 4.46
N GLU A 161 -0.37 5.91 4.69
CA GLU A 161 -0.68 4.71 5.45
C GLU A 161 -0.06 3.46 4.81
N ALA A 162 -0.26 3.27 3.50
CA ALA A 162 0.31 2.14 2.78
C ALA A 162 1.83 2.08 2.86
N ARG A 163 2.53 3.22 2.85
CA ARG A 163 3.99 3.28 3.02
C ARG A 163 4.45 2.75 4.37
N VAL A 164 3.75 3.09 5.44
CA VAL A 164 4.05 2.58 6.80
C VAL A 164 3.82 1.08 6.86
N TRP A 165 2.70 0.59 6.32
CA TRP A 165 2.41 -0.84 6.29
C TRP A 165 3.40 -1.66 5.45
N VAL A 166 3.93 -1.09 4.34
CA VAL A 166 5.00 -1.73 3.57
C VAL A 166 6.29 -1.81 4.39
N GLY A 167 6.61 -0.79 5.19
CA GLY A 167 7.68 -0.86 6.19
C GLY A 167 7.44 -2.01 7.19
N GLY A 168 6.19 -2.17 7.68
CA GLY A 168 5.80 -3.29 8.54
C GLY A 168 6.01 -4.66 7.89
N GLN A 169 5.75 -4.79 6.60
CA GLN A 169 6.01 -6.00 5.83
C GLN A 169 7.52 -6.34 5.82
N GLY A 170 8.39 -5.35 5.55
CA GLY A 170 9.84 -5.52 5.58
C GLY A 170 10.32 -5.98 6.96
N LEU A 171 9.85 -5.34 8.04
CA LEU A 171 10.15 -5.73 9.42
C LEU A 171 9.71 -7.16 9.72
N ALA A 172 8.53 -7.58 9.26
CA ALA A 172 8.02 -8.93 9.46
C ALA A 172 8.91 -9.97 8.78
N CYS A 173 9.34 -9.72 7.54
CA CYS A 173 10.27 -10.57 6.80
C CYS A 173 11.62 -10.66 7.52
N ALA A 174 12.21 -9.53 7.91
CA ALA A 174 13.48 -9.49 8.63
C ALA A 174 13.41 -10.23 9.97
N SER A 175 12.31 -10.06 10.72
CA SER A 175 12.08 -10.73 12.00
C SER A 175 11.95 -12.25 11.83
N GLY A 176 11.21 -12.70 10.83
CA GLY A 176 11.09 -14.14 10.51
C GLY A 176 12.43 -14.75 10.07
N ALA A 177 13.18 -14.04 9.22
CA ALA A 177 14.50 -14.46 8.78
C ALA A 177 15.50 -14.59 9.95
N LEU A 178 15.50 -13.60 10.87
CA LEU A 178 16.33 -13.65 12.09
C LEU A 178 16.02 -14.88 12.94
N GLN A 179 14.73 -15.16 13.20
CA GLN A 179 14.32 -16.30 14.02
C GLN A 179 14.74 -17.62 13.36
N GLY A 180 14.47 -17.79 12.08
CA GLY A 180 14.87 -19.00 11.33
C GLY A 180 16.39 -19.19 11.27
N ALA A 181 17.13 -18.13 10.98
CA ALA A 181 18.60 -18.17 10.93
C ALA A 181 19.21 -18.48 12.31
N ALA A 182 18.70 -17.88 13.38
CA ALA A 182 19.17 -18.12 14.73
C ALA A 182 18.91 -19.56 15.20
N GLN A 183 17.74 -20.12 14.86
CA GLN A 183 17.41 -21.51 15.16
C GLN A 183 18.31 -22.45 14.36
N TYR A 184 18.41 -22.25 13.05
CA TYR A 184 19.28 -23.06 12.20
C TYR A 184 20.73 -23.05 12.68
N ALA A 185 21.24 -21.87 13.09
CA ALA A 185 22.60 -21.74 13.58
C ALA A 185 22.85 -22.50 14.89
N ARG A 186 21.82 -22.69 15.72
CA ARG A 186 21.91 -23.52 16.95
C ARG A 186 21.84 -25.02 16.68
N ASP A 187 21.19 -25.42 15.60
CA ASP A 187 20.95 -26.84 15.30
C ASP A 187 21.99 -27.42 14.36
N ARG A 188 22.53 -26.60 13.45
CA ARG A 188 23.47 -27.06 12.43
C ARG A 188 24.87 -27.28 12.97
N VAL A 189 25.35 -28.51 12.96
CA VAL A 189 26.73 -28.87 13.23
C VAL A 189 27.50 -28.82 11.92
N GLN A 190 28.55 -27.97 11.84
CA GLN A 190 29.40 -27.88 10.65
C GLN A 190 30.74 -27.17 10.98
N GLY A 191 31.82 -27.85 10.65
CA GLY A 191 33.16 -27.32 10.80
C GLY A 191 33.64 -27.22 12.28
N ARG A 192 34.86 -26.75 12.48
CA ARG A 192 35.41 -26.48 13.80
C ARG A 192 35.65 -24.97 13.95
N PRO A 193 35.07 -24.34 14.95
CA PRO A 193 35.31 -22.92 15.23
C PRO A 193 36.77 -22.64 15.50
N VAL A 194 37.27 -21.49 15.06
CA VAL A 194 38.65 -21.05 15.28
C VAL A 194 38.95 -20.96 16.78
N GLY A 195 40.07 -21.57 17.20
CA GLY A 195 40.49 -21.59 18.60
C GLY A 195 39.87 -22.70 19.46
N MET A 196 38.90 -23.47 18.95
CA MET A 196 38.28 -24.58 19.67
C MET A 196 39.07 -25.86 19.51
N SER A 197 39.17 -26.69 20.58
CA SER A 197 39.83 -27.99 20.47
C SER A 197 38.99 -28.95 19.61
N LYS A 198 39.63 -30.05 19.11
CA LYS A 198 38.90 -31.09 18.37
C LYS A 198 37.82 -31.78 19.21
N GLU A 199 38.08 -31.94 20.49
CA GLU A 199 37.14 -32.58 21.43
C GLU A 199 35.93 -31.73 21.67
N ASP A 200 36.12 -30.43 21.98
CA ASP A 200 35.03 -29.47 22.23
C ASP A 200 34.20 -29.23 20.97
N ALA A 201 34.82 -29.32 19.78
CA ALA A 201 34.16 -29.09 18.52
C ALA A 201 33.23 -30.23 18.08
N LYS A 202 33.23 -31.41 18.73
CA LYS A 202 32.37 -32.53 18.33
C LYS A 202 30.87 -32.21 18.37
N ASN A 203 30.46 -31.37 19.30
CA ASN A 203 29.07 -30.96 19.48
C ASN A 203 28.86 -29.47 19.18
N SER A 204 29.85 -28.81 18.61
CA SER A 204 29.75 -27.38 18.26
C SER A 204 28.86 -27.18 17.07
N THR A 205 28.04 -26.16 17.14
CA THR A 205 27.13 -25.75 16.06
C THR A 205 27.65 -24.52 15.34
N ILE A 206 27.08 -24.15 14.21
CA ILE A 206 27.61 -23.02 13.44
C ILE A 206 27.48 -21.69 14.17
N ILE A 207 26.66 -21.56 15.19
CA ILE A 207 26.59 -20.35 16.03
C ILE A 207 27.88 -20.07 16.77
N ASP A 208 28.72 -21.08 16.96
CA ASP A 208 30.05 -20.93 17.63
C ASP A 208 31.11 -20.28 16.73
N HIS A 209 30.87 -20.21 15.42
CA HIS A 209 31.72 -19.51 14.48
C HIS A 209 31.56 -17.99 14.59
N ALA A 210 32.66 -17.27 14.73
CA ALA A 210 32.65 -15.83 14.95
C ALA A 210 31.92 -15.06 13.81
N ASP A 211 32.07 -15.48 12.56
CA ASP A 211 31.44 -14.82 11.42
C ASP A 211 29.94 -15.06 11.37
N VAL A 212 29.47 -16.27 11.70
CA VAL A 212 28.04 -16.57 11.84
C VAL A 212 27.41 -15.70 12.91
N ARG A 213 28.05 -15.55 14.08
CA ARG A 213 27.61 -14.64 15.13
C ARG A 213 27.56 -13.19 14.66
N ARG A 214 28.58 -12.75 13.93
CA ARG A 214 28.61 -11.40 13.36
C ARG A 214 27.40 -11.17 12.44
N MET A 215 27.09 -12.11 11.53
CA MET A 215 25.93 -12.03 10.64
C MET A 215 24.62 -11.97 11.42
N LEU A 216 24.42 -12.87 12.41
CA LEU A 216 23.21 -12.88 13.24
C LEU A 216 23.05 -11.58 14.05
N MET A 217 24.13 -11.06 14.61
CA MET A 217 24.09 -9.78 15.34
C MET A 217 23.78 -8.60 14.41
N THR A 218 24.28 -8.62 13.18
CA THR A 218 23.95 -7.60 12.17
C THR A 218 22.45 -7.62 11.84
N ILE A 219 21.92 -8.80 11.51
CA ILE A 219 20.47 -8.95 11.23
C ILE A 219 19.64 -8.50 12.44
N LYS A 220 20.04 -8.91 13.65
CA LYS A 220 19.34 -8.52 14.87
C LYS A 220 19.36 -7.01 15.08
N ALA A 221 20.50 -6.36 14.94
CA ALA A 221 20.63 -4.92 15.14
C ALA A 221 19.75 -4.14 14.16
N TYR A 222 19.75 -4.51 12.88
CA TYR A 222 18.88 -3.90 11.89
C TYR A 222 17.40 -4.18 12.16
N THR A 223 17.02 -5.42 12.48
CA THR A 223 15.62 -5.76 12.80
C THR A 223 15.10 -4.97 14.00
N ASP A 224 15.90 -4.78 15.04
CA ASP A 224 15.51 -4.01 16.22
C ASP A 224 15.40 -2.51 15.89
N ALA A 225 16.32 -1.97 15.09
CA ALA A 225 16.27 -0.58 14.62
C ALA A 225 15.06 -0.31 13.71
N MET A 226 14.75 -1.24 12.78
CA MET A 226 13.54 -1.18 11.95
C MET A 226 12.27 -1.16 12.80
N ARG A 227 12.21 -2.00 13.83
CA ARG A 227 11.06 -2.07 14.76
C ARG A 227 10.87 -0.76 15.51
N TYR A 228 11.96 -0.19 16.01
CA TYR A 228 11.91 1.10 16.68
C TYR A 228 11.40 2.20 15.75
N LEU A 229 12.00 2.32 14.56
CA LEU A 229 11.60 3.34 13.57
C LEU A 229 10.13 3.20 13.16
N MET A 230 9.67 1.97 12.95
CA MET A 230 8.29 1.71 12.57
C MET A 230 7.31 2.09 13.68
N TYR A 231 7.60 1.75 14.93
CA TYR A 231 6.72 2.08 16.05
C TYR A 231 6.74 3.57 16.36
N ASP A 232 7.90 4.24 16.24
CA ASP A 232 7.98 5.70 16.36
C ASP A 232 7.10 6.38 15.29
N ASN A 233 7.22 5.95 14.03
CA ASN A 233 6.39 6.49 12.96
C ASN A 233 4.89 6.20 13.16
N GLN A 234 4.53 5.01 13.62
CA GLN A 234 3.13 4.68 13.92
C GLN A 234 2.58 5.54 15.06
N LEU A 235 3.37 5.77 16.10
CA LEU A 235 2.98 6.68 17.19
C LEU A 235 2.74 8.11 16.69
N MET A 236 3.57 8.59 15.75
CA MET A 236 3.37 9.92 15.15
C MET A 236 2.06 9.99 14.33
N LEU A 237 1.72 8.92 13.60
CA LEU A 237 0.42 8.83 12.92
C LEU A 237 -0.76 8.82 13.92
N ASP A 238 -0.63 8.11 15.01
CA ASP A 238 -1.67 8.10 16.06
C ASP A 238 -1.85 9.49 16.67
N LEU A 239 -0.77 10.24 16.88
CA LEU A 239 -0.84 11.63 17.35
C LEU A 239 -1.48 12.55 16.30
N GLU A 240 -1.09 12.46 15.02
CA GLU A 240 -1.65 13.24 13.92
C GLU A 240 -3.18 13.09 13.82
N TYR A 241 -3.69 11.85 13.94
CA TYR A 241 -5.10 11.58 13.71
C TYR A 241 -5.98 11.57 14.96
N SER A 242 -5.42 11.37 16.15
CA SER A 242 -6.20 11.04 17.34
C SER A 242 -5.86 11.85 18.59
N ALA A 243 -4.81 12.67 18.60
CA ALA A 243 -4.52 13.51 19.74
C ALA A 243 -5.61 14.59 19.93
N GLU A 244 -6.00 14.87 21.17
CA GLU A 244 -6.92 15.95 21.51
C GLU A 244 -6.24 17.34 21.50
N ASP A 245 -4.92 17.36 21.65
CA ASP A 245 -4.08 18.56 21.70
C ASP A 245 -3.58 18.91 20.30
N GLU A 246 -3.91 20.11 19.82
CA GLU A 246 -3.54 20.61 18.49
C GLU A 246 -2.00 20.70 18.30
N GLU A 247 -1.22 20.98 19.35
CA GLU A 247 0.24 21.02 19.28
C GLU A 247 0.80 19.60 19.07
N LEU A 248 0.21 18.60 19.71
CA LEU A 248 0.58 17.20 19.50
C LEU A 248 0.17 16.69 18.13
N GLN A 249 -0.98 17.10 17.59
CA GLN A 249 -1.39 16.79 16.22
C GLN A 249 -0.39 17.36 15.22
N ALA A 250 -0.07 18.65 15.33
CA ALA A 250 0.89 19.31 14.44
C ALA A 250 2.29 18.69 14.54
N PHE A 251 2.74 18.32 15.74
CA PHE A 251 3.99 17.60 15.94
C PHE A 251 3.97 16.22 15.26
N GLY A 252 2.87 15.48 15.36
CA GLY A 252 2.66 14.19 14.69
C GLY A 252 2.75 14.34 13.17
N GLU A 253 2.03 15.28 12.59
CA GLU A 253 2.02 15.57 11.15
C GLU A 253 3.43 15.91 10.62
N GLU A 254 4.14 16.83 11.28
CA GLU A 254 5.49 17.22 10.88
C GLU A 254 6.46 16.04 10.91
N ARG A 255 6.41 15.23 11.98
CA ARG A 255 7.24 14.03 12.13
C ARG A 255 6.91 12.96 11.11
N CYS A 256 5.62 12.69 10.83
CA CYS A 256 5.17 11.75 9.80
C CYS A 256 5.69 12.14 8.42
N GLY A 257 5.70 13.41 8.09
CA GLY A 257 6.24 13.91 6.82
C GLY A 257 7.69 13.48 6.56
N ILE A 258 8.50 13.37 7.64
CA ILE A 258 9.90 12.93 7.57
C ILE A 258 10.04 11.41 7.72
N LEU A 259 9.36 10.82 8.71
CA LEU A 259 9.57 9.43 9.09
C LEU A 259 8.97 8.44 8.07
N THR A 260 7.82 8.74 7.49
CA THR A 260 7.11 7.83 6.57
C THR A 260 7.94 7.44 5.34
N PRO A 261 8.55 8.37 4.58
CA PRO A 261 9.41 8.00 3.47
C PRO A 261 10.67 7.23 3.92
N ILE A 262 11.26 7.59 5.06
CA ILE A 262 12.42 6.88 5.63
C ILE A 262 12.03 5.46 6.02
N THR A 263 10.93 5.30 6.74
CA THR A 263 10.42 3.99 7.18
C THR A 263 10.21 3.08 5.98
N LYS A 264 9.48 3.55 4.96
CA LYS A 264 9.23 2.75 3.76
C LYS A 264 10.51 2.38 3.03
N ALA A 265 11.39 3.36 2.75
CA ALA A 265 12.59 3.13 1.95
C ALA A 265 13.58 2.24 2.69
N TRP A 266 13.99 2.62 3.89
CA TRP A 266 15.04 1.94 4.63
C TRP A 266 14.67 0.51 5.06
N VAL A 267 13.43 0.31 5.57
CA VAL A 267 12.99 -1.02 6.04
C VAL A 267 12.77 -1.99 4.88
N SER A 268 12.37 -1.52 3.69
CA SER A 268 12.16 -2.41 2.54
C SER A 268 13.42 -2.65 1.71
N ASP A 269 14.52 -1.93 1.97
CA ASP A 269 15.78 -2.03 1.24
C ASP A 269 16.80 -2.96 1.94
N LEU A 270 16.69 -3.12 3.25
CA LEU A 270 17.52 -3.97 4.10
C LEU A 270 16.95 -5.37 4.29
#